data_6ef97a6fb01a1a53e358d9d140a09a4d
#
_entry.id   6ef97a6fb01a1a53e358d9d140a09a4d
#
_cell.length_a   1.000
_cell.length_b   1.000
_cell.length_c   1.000
_cell.angle_alpha   90.00
_cell.angle_beta   90.00
_cell.angle_gamma   90.00
#
_symmetry.space_group_name_H-M   'P 1'
#
loop_
_entity.id
_entity.type
_entity.pdbx_description
1 polymer ?
#
loop_
_entity_poly.entity_id
_entity_poly.type
_entity_poly.pdbx_seq_one_letter_code
_entity_poly.pdbx_strand_id
1 'polypeptide(L)'
;MKSLRLMSILVPAAIIGLTFAFSARAAESPSQMTAGDLASRLSALRQNGVSYVRLRMEIKGPAKETLQLQIKERRTTNSSQVVYQVLYPKERKGESVLLRKVGNSRANGFVFVPPDTLRPIDDLKEPLLGSDLSYEDVVDNYFSWDQQAIVGTGKVDGVNCPILESKPGKGEHSIYGSVRSWIDVRRLVPLRVEKYASSGQLLRRIDTTRVVADAGHHIPADLTVGGARPGASTLLDGSRIRHKVTYTDRDFTIEGLKELATPRGSPD
;
A
#
# COMPACT_ATOMS: atom_id res chain seq x y z
N MET A 1 77.26 69.80 33.94
CA MET A 1 75.94 69.33 34.15
C MET A 1 75.54 68.59 32.89
N LYS A 2 75.49 67.29 32.96
CA LYS A 2 75.51 66.36 31.82
C LYS A 2 74.10 65.88 31.51
N SER A 3 73.63 66.13 30.31
CA SER A 3 72.35 65.64 29.79
C SER A 3 72.50 64.23 29.26
N LEU A 4 71.74 63.33 29.80
CA LEU A 4 71.69 61.91 29.35
C LEU A 4 70.58 61.77 28.30
N ARG A 5 70.94 61.44 27.08
CA ARG A 5 69.99 61.12 26.01
C ARG A 5 69.58 59.67 26.15
N LEU A 6 68.26 59.46 26.31
CA LEU A 6 67.65 58.12 26.25
C LEU A 6 67.32 57.80 24.79
N MET A 7 67.89 56.71 24.31
CA MET A 7 67.66 56.19 22.96
C MET A 7 66.51 55.22 22.97
N SER A 8 65.40 55.60 22.33
CA SER A 8 64.24 54.76 22.19
C SER A 8 64.40 53.75 21.07
N ILE A 9 64.44 52.48 21.40
CA ILE A 9 64.43 51.34 20.44
C ILE A 9 62.98 51.05 20.10
N LEU A 10 62.60 51.25 18.82
CA LEU A 10 61.33 50.77 18.24
C LEU A 10 61.47 49.29 17.88
N VAL A 11 60.63 48.48 18.51
CA VAL A 11 60.44 47.07 18.11
C VAL A 11 59.23 47.02 17.23
N PRO A 12 59.25 46.51 15.99
CA PRO A 12 58.07 46.31 15.21
C PRO A 12 57.32 45.07 15.68
N ALA A 13 56.10 45.23 16.18
CA ALA A 13 55.19 44.12 16.47
C ALA A 13 54.64 43.53 15.17
N ALA A 14 55.10 42.37 14.80
CA ALA A 14 54.52 41.59 13.70
C ALA A 14 53.16 40.98 14.17
N ILE A 15 52.04 41.51 13.68
CA ILE A 15 50.72 40.95 13.88
C ILE A 15 50.57 39.79 12.90
N ILE A 16 50.71 38.58 13.39
CA ILE A 16 50.35 37.36 12.66
C ILE A 16 48.84 37.23 12.71
N GLY A 17 48.19 37.66 11.63
CA GLY A 17 46.73 37.47 11.43
C GLY A 17 46.43 35.98 11.16
N LEU A 18 45.95 35.28 12.18
CA LEU A 18 45.43 33.92 12.05
C LEU A 18 44.03 34.00 11.40
N THR A 19 43.94 33.84 10.08
CA THR A 19 42.68 33.71 9.37
C THR A 19 42.11 32.32 9.65
N PHE A 20 41.17 32.22 10.57
CA PHE A 20 40.34 31.04 10.70
C PHE A 20 39.43 30.95 9.47
N ALA A 21 39.77 30.09 8.51
CA ALA A 21 38.89 29.66 7.46
C ALA A 21 37.76 28.82 8.11
N PHE A 22 36.62 29.44 8.38
CA PHE A 22 35.41 28.70 8.67
C PHE A 22 35.03 27.95 7.38
N SER A 23 35.42 26.68 7.28
CA SER A 23 34.82 25.78 6.33
C SER A 23 33.34 25.64 6.72
N ALA A 24 32.45 26.36 6.04
CA ALA A 24 31.02 26.13 6.11
C ALA A 24 30.81 24.71 5.60
N ARG A 25 30.67 23.76 6.52
CA ARG A 25 30.20 22.43 6.23
C ARG A 25 28.76 22.60 5.71
N ALA A 26 28.60 22.45 4.40
CA ALA A 26 27.26 22.44 3.79
C ALA A 26 26.41 21.46 4.61
N ALA A 27 25.37 21.95 5.24
CA ALA A 27 24.39 21.10 5.88
C ALA A 27 23.89 20.17 4.79
N GLU A 28 24.18 18.87 4.92
CA GLU A 28 23.60 17.86 4.04
C GLU A 28 22.09 18.04 4.08
N SER A 29 21.52 18.45 2.96
CA SER A 29 20.08 18.49 2.78
C SER A 29 19.56 17.10 3.17
N PRO A 30 18.50 16.98 3.97
CA PRO A 30 17.95 15.68 4.32
C PRO A 30 17.72 14.93 3.01
N SER A 31 18.39 13.78 2.84
CA SER A 31 18.36 13.00 1.62
C SER A 31 16.90 12.77 1.26
N GLN A 32 16.44 13.36 0.16
CA GLN A 32 15.07 13.15 -0.32
C GLN A 32 14.94 11.65 -0.62
N MET A 33 13.99 11.00 0.05
CA MET A 33 13.68 9.58 -0.14
C MET A 33 13.47 9.32 -1.64
N THR A 34 14.22 8.40 -2.22
CA THR A 34 14.07 8.06 -3.64
C THR A 34 12.75 7.33 -3.90
N ALA A 35 12.30 7.30 -5.16
CA ALA A 35 11.11 6.54 -5.53
C ALA A 35 11.25 5.06 -5.18
N GLY A 36 12.43 4.47 -5.39
CA GLY A 36 12.73 3.09 -5.05
C GLY A 36 12.68 2.82 -3.53
N ASP A 37 13.25 3.72 -2.72
CA ASP A 37 13.20 3.59 -1.26
C ASP A 37 11.77 3.67 -0.74
N LEU A 38 10.98 4.62 -1.25
CA LEU A 38 9.57 4.79 -0.88
C LEU A 38 8.76 3.56 -1.27
N ALA A 39 8.91 3.07 -2.50
CA ALA A 39 8.24 1.88 -2.99
C ALA A 39 8.62 0.64 -2.17
N SER A 40 9.91 0.45 -1.87
CA SER A 40 10.40 -0.68 -1.08
C SER A 40 9.80 -0.70 0.33
N ARG A 41 9.70 0.45 1.00
CA ARG A 41 9.07 0.57 2.33
C ARG A 41 7.58 0.23 2.28
N LEU A 42 6.85 0.75 1.29
CA LEU A 42 5.43 0.47 1.10
C LEU A 42 5.18 -1.01 0.74
N SER A 43 6.04 -1.58 -0.11
CA SER A 43 6.01 -2.99 -0.45
C SER A 43 6.22 -3.89 0.77
N ALA A 44 7.20 -3.57 1.61
CA ALA A 44 7.48 -4.32 2.83
C ALA A 44 6.28 -4.34 3.80
N LEU A 45 5.56 -3.21 3.94
CA LEU A 45 4.34 -3.15 4.75
C LEU A 45 3.22 -4.05 4.21
N ARG A 46 3.11 -4.21 2.90
CA ARG A 46 2.11 -5.09 2.26
C ARG A 46 2.48 -6.57 2.28
N GLN A 47 3.76 -6.89 2.37
CA GLN A 47 4.29 -8.27 2.32
C GLN A 47 4.46 -8.90 3.70
N ASN A 48 3.96 -8.28 4.76
CA ASN A 48 4.32 -8.68 6.11
C ASN A 48 3.33 -9.68 6.74
N GLY A 49 3.57 -10.97 6.46
CA GLY A 49 3.11 -12.05 7.30
C GLY A 49 1.66 -12.50 7.05
N VAL A 50 0.98 -12.78 8.15
CA VAL A 50 -0.37 -13.33 8.17
C VAL A 50 -1.32 -12.38 8.88
N SER A 51 -2.52 -12.20 8.32
CA SER A 51 -3.57 -11.40 8.92
C SER A 51 -4.95 -12.00 8.71
N TYR A 52 -5.84 -11.65 9.62
CA TYR A 52 -7.27 -11.92 9.52
C TYR A 52 -8.03 -10.60 9.69
N VAL A 53 -8.90 -10.29 8.75
CA VAL A 53 -9.63 -9.03 8.74
C VAL A 53 -11.13 -9.29 8.73
N ARG A 54 -11.88 -8.54 9.52
CA ARG A 54 -13.32 -8.36 9.35
C ARG A 54 -13.57 -7.05 8.64
N LEU A 55 -14.36 -7.09 7.57
CA LEU A 55 -14.61 -5.96 6.69
C LEU A 55 -16.11 -5.86 6.41
N ARG A 56 -16.62 -4.62 6.44
CA ARG A 56 -17.91 -4.27 5.85
C ARG A 56 -17.68 -3.65 4.49
N MET A 57 -18.34 -4.15 3.47
CA MET A 57 -18.29 -3.67 2.10
C MET A 57 -19.67 -3.18 1.69
N GLU A 58 -19.82 -1.90 1.37
CA GLU A 58 -21.04 -1.33 0.81
C GLU A 58 -20.84 -1.06 -0.68
N ILE A 59 -21.59 -1.76 -1.50
CA ILE A 59 -21.60 -1.57 -2.96
C ILE A 59 -22.74 -0.62 -3.28
N LYS A 60 -22.42 0.56 -3.81
CA LYS A 60 -23.38 1.60 -4.21
C LYS A 60 -23.52 1.59 -5.72
N GLY A 61 -24.76 1.58 -6.20
CA GLY A 61 -25.10 1.52 -7.62
C GLY A 61 -26.61 1.38 -7.78
N PRO A 62 -27.09 0.94 -8.93
CA PRO A 62 -28.51 0.70 -9.15
C PRO A 62 -29.13 -0.28 -8.14
N ALA A 63 -28.37 -1.31 -7.76
CA ALA A 63 -28.70 -2.21 -6.65
C ALA A 63 -27.70 -1.97 -5.52
N LYS A 64 -28.16 -1.38 -4.41
CA LYS A 64 -27.34 -1.19 -3.22
C LYS A 64 -27.22 -2.50 -2.46
N GLU A 65 -25.99 -2.91 -2.14
CA GLU A 65 -25.74 -4.12 -1.36
C GLU A 65 -24.74 -3.87 -0.24
N THR A 66 -24.87 -4.57 0.87
CA THR A 66 -23.92 -4.55 1.98
C THR A 66 -23.48 -5.96 2.32
N LEU A 67 -22.18 -6.22 2.24
CA LEU A 67 -21.59 -7.50 2.61
C LEU A 67 -20.79 -7.35 3.91
N GLN A 68 -20.88 -8.35 4.78
CA GLN A 68 -19.89 -8.55 5.83
C GLN A 68 -18.97 -9.68 5.41
N LEU A 69 -17.67 -9.39 5.41
CA LEU A 69 -16.65 -10.29 4.92
C LEU A 69 -15.69 -10.70 6.04
N GLN A 70 -15.15 -11.89 5.93
CA GLN A 70 -13.85 -12.22 6.51
C GLN A 70 -12.82 -12.37 5.41
N ILE A 71 -11.59 -11.91 5.70
CA ILE A 71 -10.45 -11.98 4.80
C ILE A 71 -9.33 -12.70 5.55
N LYS A 72 -8.81 -13.75 4.95
CA LYS A 72 -7.62 -14.48 5.38
C LYS A 72 -6.48 -14.12 4.44
N GLU A 73 -5.36 -13.66 4.96
CA GLU A 73 -4.20 -13.31 4.16
C GLU A 73 -2.94 -14.01 4.67
N ARG A 74 -2.14 -14.49 3.73
CA ARG A 74 -0.78 -14.95 3.96
C ARG A 74 0.09 -14.39 2.85
N ARG A 75 0.98 -13.47 3.20
CA ARG A 75 1.87 -12.79 2.26
C ARG A 75 3.33 -12.97 2.67
N THR A 76 4.16 -13.16 1.69
CA THR A 76 5.63 -13.18 1.80
C THR A 76 6.22 -12.23 0.76
N THR A 77 7.53 -12.07 0.76
CA THR A 77 8.24 -11.28 -0.26
C THR A 77 7.93 -11.74 -1.68
N ASN A 78 7.66 -13.03 -1.89
CA ASN A 78 7.49 -13.61 -3.22
C ASN A 78 6.12 -14.28 -3.44
N SER A 79 5.20 -14.21 -2.50
CA SER A 79 3.89 -14.83 -2.67
C SER A 79 2.79 -14.09 -1.94
N SER A 80 1.59 -14.15 -2.49
CA SER A 80 0.37 -13.61 -1.91
C SER A 80 -0.74 -14.65 -2.04
N GLN A 81 -1.38 -14.98 -0.92
CA GLN A 81 -2.56 -15.85 -0.87
C GLN A 81 -3.62 -15.12 -0.06
N VAL A 82 -4.78 -14.93 -0.65
CA VAL A 82 -5.87 -14.18 -0.05
C VAL A 82 -7.18 -14.91 -0.27
N VAL A 83 -7.97 -15.04 0.79
CA VAL A 83 -9.31 -15.62 0.75
C VAL A 83 -10.30 -14.59 1.26
N TYR A 84 -11.27 -14.24 0.44
CA TYR A 84 -12.45 -13.44 0.79
C TYR A 84 -13.63 -14.37 0.98
N GLN A 85 -14.38 -14.24 2.07
CA GLN A 85 -15.58 -15.05 2.32
C GLN A 85 -16.69 -14.18 2.86
N VAL A 86 -17.89 -14.33 2.26
CA VAL A 86 -19.09 -13.61 2.68
C VAL A 86 -19.68 -14.28 3.92
N LEU A 87 -19.89 -13.48 4.97
CA LEU A 87 -20.53 -13.90 6.22
C LEU A 87 -21.99 -13.48 6.27
N TYR A 88 -22.33 -12.37 5.63
CA TYR A 88 -23.66 -11.79 5.53
C TYR A 88 -23.77 -10.99 4.21
N PRO A 89 -24.94 -10.94 3.55
CA PRO A 89 -26.24 -11.44 3.95
C PRO A 89 -26.34 -12.99 3.88
N LYS A 90 -27.44 -13.54 4.43
CA LYS A 90 -27.65 -15.00 4.53
C LYS A 90 -27.69 -15.67 3.15
N GLU A 91 -28.27 -15.00 2.17
CA GLU A 91 -28.43 -15.46 0.78
C GLU A 91 -27.09 -15.65 0.07
N ARG A 92 -26.08 -14.90 0.47
CA ARG A 92 -24.71 -14.94 -0.10
C ARG A 92 -23.69 -15.58 0.83
N LYS A 93 -24.13 -16.01 2.02
CA LYS A 93 -23.23 -16.57 3.02
C LYS A 93 -22.48 -17.79 2.48
N GLY A 94 -21.14 -17.75 2.58
CA GLY A 94 -20.26 -18.80 2.07
C GLY A 94 -19.74 -18.54 0.66
N GLU A 95 -20.27 -17.55 -0.08
CA GLU A 95 -19.60 -17.12 -1.31
C GLU A 95 -18.15 -16.73 -0.96
N SER A 96 -17.22 -17.23 -1.76
CA SER A 96 -15.81 -17.13 -1.40
C SER A 96 -14.95 -16.97 -2.66
N VAL A 97 -13.83 -16.24 -2.48
CA VAL A 97 -12.83 -16.02 -3.53
C VAL A 97 -11.46 -16.36 -2.97
N LEU A 98 -10.73 -17.24 -3.63
CA LEU A 98 -9.33 -17.53 -3.36
C LEU A 98 -8.49 -16.94 -4.48
N LEU A 99 -7.48 -16.15 -4.12
CA LEU A 99 -6.51 -15.57 -5.04
C LEU A 99 -5.10 -15.94 -4.61
N ARG A 100 -4.24 -16.23 -5.59
CA ARG A 100 -2.84 -16.55 -5.39
C ARG A 100 -1.99 -15.86 -6.45
N LYS A 101 -0.85 -15.32 -6.01
CA LYS A 101 0.19 -14.79 -6.90
C LYS A 101 1.55 -15.22 -6.38
N VAL A 102 2.46 -15.64 -7.27
CA VAL A 102 3.84 -16.00 -6.96
C VAL A 102 4.76 -15.18 -7.86
N GLY A 103 5.65 -14.40 -7.28
CA GLY A 103 6.56 -13.52 -8.01
C GLY A 103 5.83 -12.64 -9.01
N ASN A 104 6.38 -12.53 -10.21
CA ASN A 104 5.83 -11.73 -11.31
C ASN A 104 4.78 -12.50 -12.16
N SER A 105 4.44 -13.76 -11.77
CA SER A 105 3.46 -14.52 -12.52
C SER A 105 2.07 -13.90 -12.48
N ARG A 106 1.25 -14.23 -13.47
CA ARG A 106 -0.16 -13.87 -13.44
C ARG A 106 -0.83 -14.48 -12.21
N ALA A 107 -1.60 -13.68 -11.49
CA ALA A 107 -2.42 -14.20 -10.40
C ALA A 107 -3.46 -15.19 -10.94
N ASN A 108 -3.82 -16.16 -10.11
CA ASN A 108 -4.86 -17.17 -10.39
C ASN A 108 -5.72 -17.36 -9.15
N GLY A 109 -6.84 -18.04 -9.31
CA GLY A 109 -7.73 -18.30 -8.20
C GLY A 109 -9.01 -19.01 -8.58
N PHE A 110 -9.91 -19.05 -7.59
CA PHE A 110 -11.21 -19.71 -7.72
C PHE A 110 -12.28 -18.89 -7.03
N VAL A 111 -13.48 -18.94 -7.59
CA VAL A 111 -14.71 -18.45 -6.96
C VAL A 111 -15.55 -19.65 -6.57
N PHE A 112 -16.04 -19.67 -5.36
CA PHE A 112 -16.99 -20.65 -4.87
C PHE A 112 -18.32 -19.96 -4.51
N VAL A 113 -19.40 -20.48 -5.03
CA VAL A 113 -20.76 -20.06 -4.69
C VAL A 113 -21.51 -21.29 -4.16
N PRO A 114 -21.95 -21.27 -2.90
CA PRO A 114 -22.71 -22.38 -2.34
C PRO A 114 -23.96 -22.74 -3.17
N PRO A 115 -24.40 -24.01 -3.19
CA PRO A 115 -23.84 -25.07 -2.34
C PRO A 115 -22.57 -25.75 -2.92
N ASP A 116 -22.34 -25.70 -4.24
CA ASP A 116 -21.35 -26.54 -4.91
C ASP A 116 -20.69 -25.92 -6.17
N THR A 117 -21.11 -24.70 -6.55
CA THR A 117 -20.56 -24.06 -7.75
C THR A 117 -19.14 -23.55 -7.51
N LEU A 118 -18.18 -24.13 -8.22
CA LEU A 118 -16.78 -23.73 -8.22
C LEU A 118 -16.34 -23.38 -9.65
N ARG A 119 -15.74 -22.19 -9.82
CA ARG A 119 -15.18 -21.80 -11.12
C ARG A 119 -13.76 -21.20 -10.95
N PRO A 120 -12.85 -21.43 -11.91
CA PRO A 120 -11.60 -20.69 -11.96
C PRO A 120 -11.85 -19.22 -12.26
N ILE A 121 -10.86 -18.38 -11.93
CA ILE A 121 -10.82 -16.98 -12.31
C ILE A 121 -9.99 -16.86 -13.58
N ASP A 122 -10.67 -16.60 -14.70
CA ASP A 122 -10.05 -16.48 -16.02
C ASP A 122 -9.69 -15.02 -16.35
N ASP A 123 -10.46 -14.06 -15.84
CA ASP A 123 -10.20 -12.63 -16.01
C ASP A 123 -10.03 -11.92 -14.66
N LEU A 124 -8.83 -11.37 -14.43
CA LEU A 124 -8.51 -10.60 -13.23
C LEU A 124 -9.20 -9.22 -13.18
N LYS A 125 -9.83 -8.78 -14.29
CA LYS A 125 -10.63 -7.55 -14.35
C LYS A 125 -12.01 -7.72 -13.72
N GLU A 126 -12.49 -8.96 -13.59
CA GLU A 126 -13.80 -9.22 -13.00
C GLU A 126 -13.92 -8.60 -11.60
N PRO A 127 -15.13 -8.12 -11.25
CA PRO A 127 -15.38 -7.48 -9.96
C PRO A 127 -15.33 -8.49 -8.80
N LEU A 128 -14.58 -8.17 -7.76
CA LEU A 128 -14.55 -8.92 -6.52
C LEU A 128 -15.91 -8.84 -5.84
N LEU A 129 -16.65 -9.95 -5.77
CA LEU A 129 -17.95 -10.07 -5.12
C LEU A 129 -19.00 -9.02 -5.59
N GLY A 130 -18.86 -8.52 -6.83
CA GLY A 130 -19.73 -7.50 -7.41
C GLY A 130 -19.35 -6.05 -7.08
N SER A 131 -18.27 -5.82 -6.37
CA SER A 131 -17.76 -4.49 -6.00
C SER A 131 -17.08 -3.76 -7.16
N ASP A 132 -16.60 -2.54 -6.91
CA ASP A 132 -15.77 -1.79 -7.87
C ASP A 132 -14.29 -2.16 -7.79
N LEU A 133 -13.90 -3.11 -6.93
CA LEU A 133 -12.57 -3.73 -6.94
C LEU A 133 -12.53 -4.89 -7.95
N SER A 134 -11.41 -5.05 -8.63
CA SER A 134 -11.12 -6.26 -9.41
C SER A 134 -10.38 -7.29 -8.57
N TYR A 135 -10.28 -8.52 -9.05
CA TYR A 135 -9.47 -9.54 -8.40
C TYR A 135 -7.99 -9.12 -8.30
N GLU A 136 -7.46 -8.44 -9.31
CA GLU A 136 -6.07 -7.96 -9.26
C GLU A 136 -5.85 -6.89 -8.21
N ASP A 137 -6.83 -6.00 -7.96
CA ASP A 137 -6.70 -4.93 -6.98
C ASP A 137 -6.31 -5.43 -5.59
N VAL A 138 -6.72 -6.64 -5.25
CA VAL A 138 -6.57 -7.17 -3.89
C VAL A 138 -5.45 -8.18 -3.73
N VAL A 139 -4.90 -8.70 -4.82
CA VAL A 139 -3.82 -9.70 -4.77
C VAL A 139 -2.46 -9.12 -5.14
N ASP A 140 -2.42 -8.09 -5.98
CA ASP A 140 -1.17 -7.54 -6.51
C ASP A 140 -0.49 -6.53 -5.56
N ASN A 141 0.83 -6.43 -5.69
CA ASN A 141 1.66 -5.46 -4.99
C ASN A 141 2.46 -4.61 -5.98
N TYR A 142 1.82 -3.60 -6.56
CA TYR A 142 2.43 -2.69 -7.54
C TYR A 142 3.62 -1.88 -6.99
N PHE A 143 3.80 -1.80 -5.67
CA PHE A 143 4.99 -1.21 -5.07
C PHE A 143 6.25 -2.09 -5.23
N SER A 144 6.08 -3.37 -5.58
CA SER A 144 7.20 -4.26 -5.89
C SER A 144 7.57 -4.29 -7.38
N TRP A 145 6.85 -3.57 -8.24
CA TRP A 145 7.17 -3.50 -9.66
C TRP A 145 8.50 -2.78 -9.91
N ASP A 146 9.20 -3.15 -10.98
CA ASP A 146 10.56 -2.68 -11.26
C ASP A 146 10.66 -1.18 -11.54
N GLN A 147 9.61 -0.59 -12.13
CA GLN A 147 9.63 0.82 -12.54
C GLN A 147 8.89 1.69 -11.53
N GLN A 148 9.66 2.44 -10.75
CA GLN A 148 9.16 3.36 -9.73
C GLN A 148 9.69 4.77 -9.98
N ALA A 149 8.82 5.78 -10.01
CA ALA A 149 9.20 7.17 -10.21
C ALA A 149 8.32 8.12 -9.37
N ILE A 150 8.90 9.17 -8.80
CA ILE A 150 8.14 10.29 -8.25
C ILE A 150 7.85 11.24 -9.42
N VAL A 151 6.57 11.32 -9.82
CA VAL A 151 6.15 12.08 -11.00
C VAL A 151 5.58 13.46 -10.67
N GLY A 152 5.54 13.82 -9.40
CA GLY A 152 5.07 15.12 -8.94
C GLY A 152 4.68 15.11 -7.48
N THR A 153 3.98 16.17 -7.08
CA THR A 153 3.39 16.32 -5.74
C THR A 153 1.93 16.72 -5.88
N GLY A 154 1.12 16.35 -4.90
CA GLY A 154 -0.29 16.71 -4.85
C GLY A 154 -0.78 16.82 -3.42
N LYS A 155 -1.99 17.34 -3.23
CA LYS A 155 -2.59 17.49 -1.90
C LYS A 155 -3.83 16.61 -1.80
N VAL A 156 -3.90 15.79 -0.75
CA VAL A 156 -5.06 14.96 -0.43
C VAL A 156 -5.44 15.25 1.02
N ASP A 157 -6.67 15.69 1.26
CA ASP A 157 -7.22 16.02 2.59
C ASP A 157 -6.28 16.90 3.43
N GLY A 158 -5.67 17.91 2.79
CA GLY A 158 -4.74 18.83 3.45
C GLY A 158 -3.29 18.33 3.56
N VAL A 159 -2.99 17.07 3.27
CA VAL A 159 -1.66 16.49 3.34
C VAL A 159 -0.93 16.64 2.00
N ASN A 160 0.30 17.18 2.02
CA ASN A 160 1.17 17.22 0.84
C ASN A 160 1.79 15.84 0.63
N CYS A 161 1.57 15.28 -0.55
CA CYS A 161 1.97 13.92 -0.91
C CYS A 161 2.86 13.93 -2.14
N PRO A 162 4.02 13.28 -2.15
CA PRO A 162 4.65 12.87 -3.40
C PRO A 162 3.73 11.91 -4.14
N ILE A 163 3.73 11.97 -5.46
CA ILE A 163 2.98 11.07 -6.34
C ILE A 163 3.97 10.03 -6.84
N LEU A 164 3.87 8.82 -6.30
CA LEU A 164 4.65 7.67 -6.73
C LEU A 164 3.93 6.99 -7.89
N GLU A 165 4.56 6.93 -9.06
CA GLU A 165 4.09 6.15 -10.20
C GLU A 165 4.83 4.81 -10.25
N SER A 166 4.06 3.72 -10.28
CA SER A 166 4.54 2.36 -10.45
C SER A 166 4.10 1.84 -11.81
N LYS A 167 5.03 1.27 -12.59
CA LYS A 167 4.74 0.62 -13.88
C LYS A 167 5.25 -0.81 -13.87
N PRO A 168 4.50 -1.76 -14.46
CA PRO A 168 4.96 -3.13 -14.57
C PRO A 168 6.23 -3.20 -15.41
N GLY A 169 7.21 -3.96 -14.93
CA GLY A 169 8.45 -4.26 -15.63
C GLY A 169 8.28 -5.35 -16.68
N LYS A 170 9.37 -5.70 -17.33
CA LYS A 170 9.39 -6.79 -18.31
C LYS A 170 9.10 -8.12 -17.59
N GLY A 171 8.05 -8.82 -18.02
CA GLY A 171 7.65 -10.10 -17.42
C GLY A 171 6.66 -9.96 -16.25
N GLU A 172 6.32 -8.75 -15.82
CA GLU A 172 5.22 -8.53 -14.89
C GLU A 172 3.88 -8.59 -15.63
N HIS A 173 2.97 -9.40 -15.11
CA HIS A 173 1.62 -9.55 -15.66
C HIS A 173 0.64 -8.72 -14.84
N SER A 174 0.13 -7.64 -15.44
CA SER A 174 -0.88 -6.78 -14.83
C SER A 174 -1.93 -6.32 -15.85
N ILE A 175 -3.17 -6.12 -15.37
CA ILE A 175 -4.23 -5.48 -16.14
C ILE A 175 -4.03 -3.95 -16.23
N TYR A 176 -3.12 -3.40 -15.41
CA TYR A 176 -2.82 -1.97 -15.35
C TYR A 176 -1.52 -1.64 -16.08
N GLY A 177 -1.52 -0.55 -16.83
CA GLY A 177 -0.32 0.01 -17.46
C GLY A 177 0.48 0.89 -16.50
N SER A 178 -0.20 1.52 -15.52
CA SER A 178 0.46 2.27 -14.44
C SER A 178 -0.46 2.46 -13.25
N VAL A 179 0.15 2.68 -12.09
CA VAL A 179 -0.54 3.01 -10.83
C VAL A 179 0.12 4.25 -10.24
N ARG A 180 -0.66 5.28 -9.92
CA ARG A 180 -0.20 6.48 -9.22
C ARG A 180 -0.72 6.48 -7.79
N SER A 181 0.16 6.71 -6.84
CA SER A 181 -0.16 6.72 -5.41
C SER A 181 0.28 8.03 -4.78
N TRP A 182 -0.64 8.76 -4.15
CA TRP A 182 -0.37 9.94 -3.31
C TRP A 182 -0.03 9.46 -1.91
N ILE A 183 1.21 9.58 -1.52
CA ILE A 183 1.72 8.96 -0.30
C ILE A 183 1.87 9.99 0.82
N ASP A 184 1.22 9.77 1.96
CA ASP A 184 1.62 10.40 3.21
C ASP A 184 2.93 9.76 3.70
N VAL A 185 4.05 10.43 3.46
CA VAL A 185 5.38 9.88 3.79
C VAL A 185 5.65 9.79 5.29
N ARG A 186 4.92 10.53 6.13
CA ARG A 186 5.07 10.46 7.60
C ARG A 186 4.47 9.17 8.14
N ARG A 187 3.31 8.78 7.61
CA ARG A 187 2.57 7.59 8.03
C ARG A 187 2.86 6.38 7.15
N LEU A 188 3.54 6.58 6.00
CA LEU A 188 3.74 5.58 4.94
C LEU A 188 2.41 4.96 4.46
N VAL A 189 1.41 5.81 4.24
CA VAL A 189 0.07 5.40 3.79
C VAL A 189 -0.27 6.06 2.46
N PRO A 190 -0.73 5.30 1.46
CA PRO A 190 -1.34 5.87 0.27
C PRO A 190 -2.71 6.45 0.62
N LEU A 191 -2.87 7.77 0.49
CA LEU A 191 -4.15 8.46 0.72
C LEU A 191 -5.04 8.43 -0.52
N ARG A 192 -4.44 8.30 -1.71
CA ARG A 192 -5.12 8.10 -2.98
C ARG A 192 -4.32 7.16 -3.86
N VAL A 193 -5.01 6.29 -4.57
CA VAL A 193 -4.42 5.44 -5.60
C VAL A 193 -5.27 5.54 -6.86
N GLU A 194 -4.64 5.82 -7.98
CA GLU A 194 -5.27 5.83 -9.30
C GLU A 194 -4.60 4.80 -10.19
N LYS A 195 -5.40 3.97 -10.83
CA LYS A 195 -4.95 2.87 -11.67
C LYS A 195 -5.39 3.08 -13.11
N TYR A 196 -4.45 3.02 -14.02
CA TYR A 196 -4.63 3.37 -15.42
C TYR A 196 -4.42 2.17 -16.33
N ALA A 197 -5.20 2.10 -17.42
CA ALA A 197 -4.93 1.18 -18.52
C ALA A 197 -3.61 1.57 -19.23
N SER A 198 -3.09 0.67 -20.04
CA SER A 198 -1.94 0.97 -20.92
C SER A 198 -2.21 2.12 -21.91
N SER A 199 -3.48 2.39 -22.21
CA SER A 199 -3.91 3.56 -23.01
C SER A 199 -3.83 4.90 -22.26
N GLY A 200 -3.58 4.88 -20.94
CA GLY A 200 -3.63 6.06 -20.08
C GLY A 200 -5.04 6.40 -19.56
N GLN A 201 -6.06 5.61 -19.88
CA GLN A 201 -7.40 5.79 -19.33
C GLN A 201 -7.44 5.42 -17.84
N LEU A 202 -8.01 6.29 -17.01
CA LEU A 202 -8.28 6.00 -15.60
C LEU A 202 -9.34 4.90 -15.50
N LEU A 203 -8.97 3.77 -14.93
CA LEU A 203 -9.85 2.62 -14.72
C LEU A 203 -10.43 2.61 -13.31
N ARG A 204 -9.64 3.05 -12.31
CA ARG A 204 -10.02 2.95 -10.90
C ARG A 204 -9.35 4.01 -10.06
N ARG A 205 -10.10 4.52 -9.08
CA ARG A 205 -9.59 5.39 -8.03
C ARG A 205 -9.98 4.84 -6.68
N ILE A 206 -9.02 4.82 -5.76
CA ILE A 206 -9.21 4.40 -4.38
C ILE A 206 -8.75 5.56 -3.50
N ASP A 207 -9.66 6.12 -2.70
CA ASP A 207 -9.36 7.15 -1.72
C ASP A 207 -9.41 6.54 -0.31
N THR A 208 -8.38 6.79 0.50
CA THR A 208 -8.33 6.41 1.91
C THR A 208 -9.05 7.48 2.72
N THR A 209 -10.15 7.12 3.35
CA THR A 209 -10.98 8.06 4.14
C THR A 209 -10.71 7.99 5.64
N ARG A 210 -10.12 6.91 6.12
CA ARG A 210 -9.67 6.78 7.51
C ARG A 210 -8.36 6.01 7.59
N VAL A 211 -7.43 6.54 8.38
CA VAL A 211 -6.14 5.90 8.71
C VAL A 211 -6.12 5.59 10.20
N VAL A 212 -5.70 4.39 10.56
CA VAL A 212 -5.54 3.98 11.96
C VAL A 212 -4.12 3.50 12.23
N ALA A 213 -3.72 3.58 13.50
CA ALA A 213 -2.50 2.95 13.97
C ALA A 213 -2.79 1.48 14.28
N ASP A 214 -1.92 0.58 13.79
CA ASP A 214 -2.04 -0.85 13.98
C ASP A 214 -0.65 -1.48 14.03
N ALA A 215 -0.36 -2.25 15.08
CA ALA A 215 0.92 -2.97 15.28
C ALA A 215 2.18 -2.11 15.04
N GLY A 216 2.16 -0.82 15.43
CA GLY A 216 3.28 0.11 15.26
C GLY A 216 3.38 0.75 13.87
N HIS A 217 2.45 0.50 12.99
CA HIS A 217 2.33 1.10 11.65
C HIS A 217 1.02 1.86 11.51
N HIS A 218 0.88 2.59 10.41
CA HIS A 218 -0.38 3.18 10.01
C HIS A 218 -0.93 2.43 8.80
N ILE A 219 -2.22 2.13 8.82
CA ILE A 219 -2.89 1.42 7.75
C ILE A 219 -4.15 2.17 7.27
N PRO A 220 -4.50 2.07 5.99
CA PRO A 220 -5.79 2.53 5.50
C PRO A 220 -6.89 1.60 6.04
N ALA A 221 -7.78 2.15 6.88
CA ALA A 221 -8.87 1.39 7.48
C ALA A 221 -10.16 1.49 6.68
N ASP A 222 -10.51 2.70 6.22
CA ASP A 222 -11.67 2.90 5.38
C ASP A 222 -11.25 3.43 4.02
N LEU A 223 -11.87 2.85 2.99
CA LEU A 223 -11.59 3.18 1.59
C LEU A 223 -12.89 3.48 0.83
N THR A 224 -12.81 4.40 -0.11
CA THR A 224 -13.82 4.58 -1.16
C THR A 224 -13.21 4.21 -2.50
N VAL A 225 -13.84 3.29 -3.21
CA VAL A 225 -13.41 2.82 -4.53
C VAL A 225 -14.42 3.25 -5.58
N GLY A 226 -13.95 3.86 -6.66
CA GLY A 226 -14.77 4.29 -7.78
C GLY A 226 -14.07 4.15 -9.12
N GLY A 227 -14.77 4.45 -10.20
CA GLY A 227 -14.24 4.47 -11.56
C GLY A 227 -14.52 3.23 -12.41
N ALA A 228 -14.86 2.07 -11.81
CA ALA A 228 -15.17 0.87 -12.59
C ALA A 228 -16.50 1.00 -13.35
N ARG A 229 -17.48 1.69 -12.75
CA ARG A 229 -18.82 1.88 -13.32
C ARG A 229 -19.28 3.32 -13.07
N PRO A 230 -19.87 4.01 -14.05
CA PRO A 230 -20.42 5.35 -13.84
C PRO A 230 -21.48 5.37 -12.73
N GLY A 231 -21.36 6.31 -11.79
CA GLY A 231 -22.33 6.47 -10.70
C GLY A 231 -22.30 5.38 -9.63
N ALA A 232 -21.38 4.41 -9.72
CA ALA A 232 -21.17 3.38 -8.72
C ALA A 232 -19.94 3.69 -7.86
N SER A 233 -19.95 3.20 -6.62
CA SER A 233 -18.79 3.21 -5.74
C SER A 233 -18.92 2.10 -4.70
N THR A 234 -17.76 1.63 -4.22
CA THR A 234 -17.70 0.68 -3.12
C THR A 234 -17.01 1.33 -1.92
N LEU A 235 -17.65 1.26 -0.76
CA LEU A 235 -17.04 1.66 0.51
C LEU A 235 -16.58 0.41 1.25
N LEU A 236 -15.38 0.46 1.77
CA LEU A 236 -14.78 -0.57 2.62
C LEU A 236 -14.56 0.02 4.00
N ASP A 237 -15.09 -0.64 5.02
CA ASP A 237 -14.90 -0.29 6.43
C ASP A 237 -14.21 -1.47 7.12
N GLY A 238 -12.91 -1.32 7.38
CA GLY A 238 -12.06 -2.29 8.05
C GLY A 238 -12.21 -2.17 9.57
N SER A 239 -13.11 -2.95 10.15
CA SER A 239 -13.44 -2.83 11.56
C SER A 239 -12.48 -3.55 12.51
N ARG A 240 -11.85 -4.64 12.09
CA ARG A 240 -10.95 -5.45 12.93
C ARG A 240 -9.89 -6.16 12.12
N ILE A 241 -8.63 -5.96 12.51
CA ILE A 241 -7.47 -6.69 11.99
C ILE A 241 -6.87 -7.47 13.14
N ARG A 242 -6.58 -8.76 12.92
CA ARG A 242 -5.82 -9.59 13.86
C ARG A 242 -4.56 -10.06 13.19
N HIS A 243 -3.45 -9.81 13.83
CA HIS A 243 -2.14 -10.35 13.50
C HIS A 243 -1.86 -11.61 14.32
N LYS A 244 -0.75 -12.29 14.03
CA LYS A 244 -0.34 -13.52 14.76
C LYS A 244 -1.39 -14.63 14.73
N VAL A 245 -2.20 -14.67 13.69
CA VAL A 245 -3.12 -15.79 13.42
C VAL A 245 -2.35 -16.95 12.82
N THR A 246 -2.81 -18.17 13.07
CA THR A 246 -2.20 -19.37 12.50
C THR A 246 -3.11 -19.93 11.42
N TYR A 247 -2.53 -20.14 10.24
CA TYR A 247 -3.17 -20.81 9.13
C TYR A 247 -2.45 -22.11 8.81
N THR A 248 -3.21 -23.07 8.32
CA THR A 248 -2.70 -24.27 7.66
C THR A 248 -2.72 -24.07 6.14
N ASP A 249 -2.07 -24.91 5.38
CA ASP A 249 -2.14 -24.83 3.92
C ASP A 249 -3.56 -25.07 3.41
N ARG A 250 -4.37 -25.83 4.14
CA ARG A 250 -5.79 -26.08 3.85
C ARG A 250 -6.61 -24.79 3.78
N ASP A 251 -6.29 -23.78 4.61
CA ASP A 251 -7.02 -22.50 4.61
C ASP A 251 -6.98 -21.77 3.26
N PHE A 252 -5.98 -22.10 2.43
CA PHE A 252 -5.77 -21.51 1.10
C PHE A 252 -5.92 -22.54 -0.03
N THR A 253 -6.77 -23.57 0.16
CA THR A 253 -7.16 -24.56 -0.85
C THR A 253 -8.62 -24.38 -1.25
N ILE A 254 -9.04 -25.15 -2.25
CA ILE A 254 -10.45 -25.20 -2.67
C ILE A 254 -11.33 -25.76 -1.53
N GLU A 255 -10.84 -26.72 -0.77
CA GLU A 255 -11.55 -27.28 0.39
C GLU A 255 -11.72 -26.21 1.49
N GLY A 256 -10.64 -25.48 1.81
CA GLY A 256 -10.66 -24.37 2.77
C GLY A 256 -11.55 -23.19 2.33
N LEU A 257 -11.71 -23.01 1.00
CA LEU A 257 -12.62 -21.99 0.45
C LEU A 257 -14.07 -22.25 0.81
N LYS A 258 -14.47 -23.51 0.93
CA LYS A 258 -15.83 -23.93 1.30
C LYS A 258 -16.11 -23.84 2.80
N GLU A 259 -15.08 -23.65 3.63
CA GLU A 259 -15.17 -23.63 5.08
C GLU A 259 -15.13 -22.19 5.63
N LEU A 260 -16.16 -21.78 6.35
CA LEU A 260 -16.23 -20.47 7.03
C LEU A 260 -15.48 -20.45 8.38
N ALA A 261 -14.40 -21.20 8.50
CA ALA A 261 -13.63 -21.28 9.74
C ALA A 261 -12.94 -19.96 10.06
N THR A 262 -13.04 -19.52 11.31
CA THR A 262 -12.21 -18.42 11.85
C THR A 262 -10.86 -18.99 12.26
N PRO A 263 -9.74 -18.34 11.90
CA PRO A 263 -8.42 -18.84 12.28
C PRO A 263 -8.25 -18.87 13.80
N ARG A 264 -7.45 -19.82 14.28
CA ARG A 264 -7.01 -19.86 15.66
C ARG A 264 -5.99 -18.73 15.89
N GLY A 265 -6.11 -17.99 16.95
CA GLY A 265 -5.19 -16.93 17.33
C GLY A 265 -5.46 -16.52 18.77
N SER A 266 -4.46 -15.95 19.45
CA SER A 266 -4.69 -15.32 20.75
C SER A 266 -5.81 -14.28 20.62
N PRO A 267 -6.75 -14.22 21.57
CA PRO A 267 -7.57 -13.04 21.71
C PRO A 267 -6.64 -11.86 22.01
N ASP A 268 -6.80 -10.75 21.29
CA ASP A 268 -6.14 -9.47 21.60
C ASP A 268 -6.69 -8.92 22.90
#